data_ca47131b5aad0c74f14a50fb8fab6145
#
_entry.id   ca47131b5aad0c74f14a50fb8fab6145
#
_cell.length_a   1.000
_cell.length_b   1.000
_cell.length_c   1.000
_cell.angle_alpha   90.00
_cell.angle_beta   90.00
_cell.angle_gamma   90.00
#
_symmetry.space_group_name_H-M   'P 1'
#
loop_
_entity.id
_entity.type
_entity.pdbx_description
1 polymer ?
#
loop_
_entity_poly.entity_id
_entity_poly.type
_entity_poly.pdbx_seq_one_letter_code
_entity_poly.pdbx_strand_id
1 'polypeptide(L)'
;MDHQLFLVFSVSEAEAAGIELAQRLGTAEPIPDADCRELLGQVIQLCSGCYLKSQNKYILAAKKLVQEQYSDPTLSLASVAEALGIHPNYLSKLFKTSINLNFIDYLRSYRVQRSRELLERGLSVNAVAEQTGFSSPQSFIRVFKASVGCTPGQYRKQNK
;
A
#
# COMPACT_ATOMS: atom_id res chain seq x y z
N MET A 1 -17.41 13.08 -2.33
CA MET A 1 -18.45 12.54 -3.26
C MET A 1 -18.21 11.08 -3.66
N ASP A 2 -17.09 10.44 -3.28
CA ASP A 2 -16.70 9.14 -3.82
C ASP A 2 -17.22 7.90 -3.06
N HIS A 3 -17.75 8.06 -1.86
CA HIS A 3 -18.30 6.93 -1.11
C HIS A 3 -19.63 6.38 -1.69
N GLN A 4 -20.43 7.24 -2.33
CA GLN A 4 -21.70 6.80 -2.94
C GLN A 4 -21.50 6.02 -4.25
N LEU A 5 -20.50 6.40 -5.06
CA LEU A 5 -20.19 5.68 -6.31
C LEU A 5 -19.67 4.25 -6.05
N PHE A 6 -18.87 4.06 -5.01
CA PHE A 6 -18.36 2.73 -4.63
C PHE A 6 -19.44 1.81 -4.06
N LEU A 7 -20.38 2.37 -3.31
CA LEU A 7 -21.54 1.62 -2.81
C LEU A 7 -22.51 1.24 -3.94
N VAL A 8 -22.72 2.12 -4.92
CA VAL A 8 -23.59 1.87 -6.07
C VAL A 8 -23.03 0.77 -6.97
N PHE A 9 -21.70 0.71 -7.17
CA PHE A 9 -21.08 -0.38 -7.94
C PHE A 9 -21.19 -1.73 -7.23
N SER A 10 -20.98 -1.77 -5.92
CA SER A 10 -21.13 -3.02 -5.16
C SER A 10 -22.59 -3.49 -5.03
N VAL A 11 -23.54 -2.57 -4.98
CA VAL A 11 -24.98 -2.89 -4.96
C VAL A 11 -25.42 -3.42 -6.33
N SER A 12 -24.99 -2.82 -7.43
CA SER A 12 -25.31 -3.29 -8.80
C SER A 12 -24.72 -4.67 -9.09
N GLU A 13 -23.48 -4.94 -8.64
CA GLU A 13 -22.89 -6.29 -8.76
C GLU A 13 -23.54 -7.30 -7.81
N ALA A 14 -23.96 -6.88 -6.63
CA ALA A 14 -24.70 -7.73 -5.69
C ALA A 14 -26.12 -8.03 -6.18
N GLU A 15 -26.80 -7.06 -6.83
CA GLU A 15 -28.10 -7.27 -7.47
C GLU A 15 -27.97 -8.24 -8.66
N ALA A 16 -26.94 -8.10 -9.51
CA ALA A 16 -26.68 -9.00 -10.61
C ALA A 16 -26.40 -10.44 -10.14
N ALA A 17 -25.59 -10.58 -9.08
CA ALA A 17 -25.30 -11.87 -8.45
C ALA A 17 -26.53 -12.45 -7.76
N GLY A 18 -27.37 -11.61 -7.14
CA GLY A 18 -28.64 -12.00 -6.51
C GLY A 18 -29.66 -12.52 -7.52
N ILE A 19 -29.78 -11.88 -8.69
CA ILE A 19 -30.63 -12.30 -9.77
C ILE A 19 -30.17 -13.64 -10.37
N GLU A 20 -28.85 -13.83 -10.54
CA GLU A 20 -28.28 -15.08 -11.02
C GLU A 20 -28.48 -16.24 -10.02
N LEU A 21 -28.37 -15.96 -8.71
CA LEU A 21 -28.65 -16.93 -7.66
C LEU A 21 -30.17 -17.32 -7.62
N ALA A 22 -31.06 -16.35 -7.73
CA ALA A 22 -32.49 -16.56 -7.75
C ALA A 22 -32.92 -17.39 -8.97
N GLN A 23 -32.34 -17.16 -10.15
CA GLN A 23 -32.54 -17.95 -11.35
C GLN A 23 -32.03 -19.39 -11.23
N ARG A 24 -30.92 -19.61 -10.53
CA ARG A 24 -30.35 -20.95 -10.26
C ARG A 24 -31.18 -21.76 -9.26
N LEU A 25 -31.79 -21.09 -8.28
CA LEU A 25 -32.59 -21.75 -7.24
C LEU A 25 -34.03 -22.04 -7.65
N GLY A 26 -34.49 -21.53 -8.80
CA GLY A 26 -35.83 -21.87 -9.39
C GLY A 26 -37.01 -21.46 -8.50
N THR A 27 -36.86 -20.56 -7.56
CA THR A 27 -37.90 -20.12 -6.62
C THR A 27 -38.52 -18.82 -7.11
N ALA A 28 -39.77 -18.90 -7.58
CA ALA A 28 -40.57 -17.75 -8.02
C ALA A 28 -41.35 -17.07 -6.86
N GLU A 29 -40.99 -17.36 -5.60
CA GLU A 29 -41.64 -16.75 -4.44
C GLU A 29 -40.80 -15.61 -3.86
N PRO A 30 -41.42 -14.50 -3.44
CA PRO A 30 -40.72 -13.39 -2.82
C PRO A 30 -40.10 -13.86 -1.48
N ILE A 31 -38.80 -13.66 -1.34
CA ILE A 31 -38.03 -14.00 -0.11
C ILE A 31 -38.51 -13.09 1.04
N PRO A 32 -38.88 -13.65 2.19
CA PRO A 32 -39.30 -12.85 3.36
C PRO A 32 -38.23 -11.84 3.77
N ASP A 33 -38.64 -10.65 4.22
CA ASP A 33 -37.77 -9.53 4.59
C ASP A 33 -36.67 -9.90 5.62
N ALA A 34 -36.92 -10.89 6.47
CA ALA A 34 -35.96 -11.39 7.46
C ALA A 34 -34.79 -12.14 6.79
N ASP A 35 -35.08 -12.96 5.79
CA ASP A 35 -34.07 -13.76 5.07
C ASP A 35 -33.23 -12.88 4.13
N CYS A 36 -33.83 -11.81 3.57
CA CYS A 36 -33.11 -10.81 2.79
C CYS A 36 -32.02 -10.10 3.59
N ARG A 37 -32.27 -9.78 4.86
CA ARG A 37 -31.28 -9.11 5.71
C ARG A 37 -30.11 -10.01 6.07
N GLU A 38 -30.37 -11.28 6.31
CA GLU A 38 -29.32 -12.26 6.62
C GLU A 38 -28.45 -12.56 5.38
N LEU A 39 -29.09 -12.73 4.21
CA LEU A 39 -28.39 -12.89 2.92
C LEU A 39 -27.56 -11.66 2.55
N LEU A 40 -28.09 -10.45 2.73
CA LEU A 40 -27.35 -9.20 2.56
C LEU A 40 -26.17 -9.12 3.53
N GLY A 41 -26.31 -9.53 4.77
CA GLY A 41 -25.23 -9.61 5.74
C GLY A 41 -24.12 -10.57 5.32
N GLN A 42 -24.46 -11.74 4.80
CA GLN A 42 -23.52 -12.73 4.27
C GLN A 42 -22.79 -12.23 3.01
N VAL A 43 -23.51 -11.60 2.08
CA VAL A 43 -22.93 -10.99 0.86
C VAL A 43 -21.97 -9.85 1.23
N ILE A 44 -22.35 -8.97 2.16
CA ILE A 44 -21.49 -7.89 2.64
C ILE A 44 -20.23 -8.48 3.28
N GLN A 45 -20.34 -9.54 4.05
CA GLN A 45 -19.20 -10.18 4.71
C GLN A 45 -18.27 -10.88 3.71
N LEU A 46 -18.82 -11.52 2.69
CA LEU A 46 -18.06 -12.11 1.58
C LEU A 46 -17.38 -11.04 0.71
N CYS A 47 -18.06 -9.97 0.37
CA CYS A 47 -17.51 -8.84 -0.36
C CYS A 47 -16.41 -8.12 0.46
N SER A 48 -16.61 -7.95 1.77
CA SER A 48 -15.60 -7.37 2.67
C SER A 48 -14.36 -8.27 2.75
N GLY A 49 -14.53 -9.58 2.82
CA GLY A 49 -13.42 -10.54 2.79
C GLY A 49 -12.63 -10.53 1.48
N CYS A 50 -13.30 -10.45 0.34
CA CYS A 50 -12.67 -10.29 -0.98
C CYS A 50 -11.98 -8.94 -1.12
N TYR A 51 -12.59 -7.87 -0.64
CA TYR A 51 -12.02 -6.52 -0.66
C TYR A 51 -10.75 -6.42 0.18
N LEU A 52 -10.75 -6.96 1.41
CA LEU A 52 -9.58 -7.01 2.27
C LEU A 52 -8.43 -7.86 1.68
N LYS A 53 -8.76 -9.00 1.06
CA LYS A 53 -7.75 -9.82 0.36
C LYS A 53 -7.13 -9.07 -0.82
N SER A 54 -7.94 -8.35 -1.60
CA SER A 54 -7.43 -7.58 -2.74
C SER A 54 -6.57 -6.40 -2.29
N GLN A 55 -6.95 -5.69 -1.25
CA GLN A 55 -6.15 -4.62 -0.65
C GLN A 55 -4.78 -5.12 -0.18
N ASN A 56 -4.74 -6.26 0.53
CA ASN A 56 -3.50 -6.88 0.98
C ASN A 56 -2.58 -7.26 -0.20
N LYS A 57 -3.14 -7.74 -1.31
CA LYS A 57 -2.38 -8.08 -2.51
C LYS A 57 -1.62 -6.88 -3.07
N TYR A 58 -2.29 -5.73 -3.24
CA TYR A 58 -1.65 -4.53 -3.78
C TYR A 58 -0.60 -3.94 -2.83
N ILE A 59 -0.86 -3.94 -1.53
CA ILE A 59 0.12 -3.48 -0.53
C ILE A 59 1.36 -4.39 -0.51
N LEU A 60 1.18 -5.71 -0.56
CA LEU A 60 2.29 -6.65 -0.62
C LEU A 60 3.12 -6.47 -1.89
N ALA A 61 2.47 -6.31 -3.05
CA ALA A 61 3.14 -6.07 -4.32
C ALA A 61 3.88 -4.71 -4.32
N ALA A 62 3.27 -3.64 -3.78
CA ALA A 62 3.92 -2.35 -3.65
C ALA A 62 5.15 -2.39 -2.72
N LYS A 63 5.06 -3.10 -1.59
CA LYS A 63 6.22 -3.32 -0.70
C LYS A 63 7.34 -4.06 -1.41
N LYS A 64 7.02 -5.08 -2.20
CA LYS A 64 7.99 -5.83 -2.99
C LYS A 64 8.68 -4.94 -4.01
N LEU A 65 7.95 -4.12 -4.76
CA LEU A 65 8.51 -3.15 -5.69
C LEU A 65 9.44 -2.15 -4.99
N VAL A 66 9.07 -1.66 -3.80
CA VAL A 66 9.96 -0.79 -3.01
C VAL A 66 11.23 -1.55 -2.61
N GLN A 67 11.15 -2.82 -2.21
CA GLN A 67 12.32 -3.62 -1.83
C GLN A 67 13.26 -3.86 -3.01
N GLU A 68 12.73 -4.00 -4.22
CA GLU A 68 13.52 -4.26 -5.43
C GLU A 68 14.10 -2.97 -6.03
N GLN A 69 13.39 -1.84 -5.91
CA GLN A 69 13.70 -0.61 -6.63
C GLN A 69 13.99 0.60 -5.73
N TYR A 70 14.19 0.43 -4.42
CA TYR A 70 14.41 1.56 -3.50
C TYR A 70 15.63 2.43 -3.85
N SER A 71 16.61 1.87 -4.55
CA SER A 71 17.82 2.57 -5.01
C SER A 71 17.56 3.48 -6.21
N ASP A 72 16.44 3.35 -6.90
CA ASP A 72 16.07 4.25 -7.98
C ASP A 72 15.55 5.58 -7.41
N PRO A 73 16.22 6.72 -7.66
CA PRO A 73 15.78 8.03 -7.18
C PRO A 73 14.47 8.49 -7.79
N THR A 74 14.04 7.93 -8.92
CA THR A 74 12.79 8.27 -9.63
C THR A 74 11.57 7.50 -9.11
N LEU A 75 11.79 6.49 -8.25
CA LEU A 75 10.70 5.68 -7.69
C LEU A 75 9.70 6.55 -6.95
N SER A 76 8.45 6.51 -7.38
CA SER A 76 7.35 7.35 -6.90
C SER A 76 6.07 6.55 -6.69
N LEU A 77 5.10 7.13 -5.97
CA LEU A 77 3.76 6.54 -5.85
C LEU A 77 3.13 6.29 -7.23
N ALA A 78 3.33 7.23 -8.17
CA ALA A 78 2.76 7.12 -9.50
C ALA A 78 3.35 5.95 -10.28
N SER A 79 4.68 5.79 -10.29
CA SER A 79 5.35 4.68 -10.99
C SER A 79 4.98 3.30 -10.40
N VAL A 80 4.86 3.21 -9.08
CA VAL A 80 4.41 1.96 -8.42
C VAL A 80 2.94 1.66 -8.74
N ALA A 81 2.07 2.66 -8.73
CA ALA A 81 0.66 2.49 -9.08
C ALA A 81 0.48 2.04 -10.54
N GLU A 82 1.24 2.63 -11.46
CA GLU A 82 1.30 2.25 -12.87
C GLU A 82 1.73 0.80 -13.05
N ALA A 83 2.82 0.39 -12.39
CA ALA A 83 3.32 -0.99 -12.42
C ALA A 83 2.30 -2.01 -11.86
N LEU A 84 1.44 -1.58 -10.95
CA LEU A 84 0.38 -2.41 -10.38
C LEU A 84 -0.96 -2.35 -11.15
N GLY A 85 -1.06 -1.50 -12.18
CA GLY A 85 -2.28 -1.30 -12.96
C GLY A 85 -3.43 -0.68 -12.16
N ILE A 86 -3.12 0.18 -11.16
CA ILE A 86 -4.12 0.84 -10.30
C ILE A 86 -3.92 2.35 -10.30
N HIS A 87 -4.98 3.07 -9.93
CA HIS A 87 -4.91 4.53 -9.83
C HIS A 87 -4.05 4.98 -8.64
N PRO A 88 -3.16 6.01 -8.78
CA PRO A 88 -2.30 6.49 -7.69
C PRO A 88 -3.05 6.89 -6.42
N ASN A 89 -4.23 7.52 -6.54
CA ASN A 89 -5.05 7.89 -5.38
C ASN A 89 -5.52 6.66 -4.59
N TYR A 90 -5.84 5.57 -5.28
CA TYR A 90 -6.22 4.31 -4.64
C TYR A 90 -5.04 3.72 -3.86
N LEU A 91 -3.85 3.65 -4.46
CA LEU A 91 -2.65 3.18 -3.79
C LEU A 91 -2.30 4.06 -2.57
N SER A 92 -2.41 5.40 -2.70
CA SER A 92 -2.19 6.34 -1.59
C SER A 92 -3.12 6.06 -0.41
N LYS A 93 -4.42 5.84 -0.69
CA LYS A 93 -5.42 5.48 0.32
C LYS A 93 -5.08 4.15 0.99
N LEU A 94 -4.68 3.14 0.21
CA LEU A 94 -4.27 1.84 0.74
C LEU A 94 -3.08 1.94 1.69
N PHE A 95 -2.03 2.68 1.33
CA PHE A 95 -0.89 2.92 2.22
C PHE A 95 -1.33 3.53 3.55
N LYS A 96 -2.16 4.58 3.50
CA LYS A 96 -2.63 5.28 4.68
C LYS A 96 -3.50 4.39 5.58
N THR A 97 -4.38 3.58 5.00
CA THR A 97 -5.31 2.72 5.76
C THR A 97 -4.66 1.43 6.26
N SER A 98 -3.73 0.83 5.50
CA SER A 98 -3.16 -0.48 5.82
C SER A 98 -1.82 -0.39 6.59
N ILE A 99 -1.06 0.69 6.43
CA ILE A 99 0.28 0.86 7.01
C ILE A 99 0.33 2.06 7.97
N ASN A 100 -0.71 2.93 7.95
CA ASN A 100 -0.77 4.19 8.69
C ASN A 100 0.37 5.18 8.34
N LEU A 101 0.94 5.03 7.14
CA LEU A 101 1.98 5.91 6.58
C LEU A 101 1.60 6.29 5.14
N ASN A 102 2.07 7.44 4.67
CA ASN A 102 2.05 7.69 3.25
C ASN A 102 3.20 6.96 2.54
N PHE A 103 3.09 6.78 1.23
CA PHE A 103 4.10 6.05 0.43
C PHE A 103 5.50 6.66 0.53
N ILE A 104 5.60 7.99 0.50
CA ILE A 104 6.88 8.70 0.55
C ILE A 104 7.59 8.44 1.88
N ASP A 105 6.87 8.49 2.99
CA ASP A 105 7.44 8.23 4.31
C ASP A 105 7.82 6.76 4.48
N TYR A 106 7.04 5.84 3.93
CA TYR A 106 7.38 4.42 3.87
C TYR A 106 8.68 4.19 3.09
N LEU A 107 8.80 4.75 1.88
CA LEU A 107 10.00 4.65 1.04
C LEU A 107 11.23 5.25 1.74
N ARG A 108 11.08 6.44 2.36
CA ARG A 108 12.15 7.07 3.14
C ARG A 108 12.61 6.21 4.30
N SER A 109 11.68 5.66 5.06
CA SER A 109 12.00 4.78 6.19
C SER A 109 12.75 3.53 5.73
N TYR A 110 12.34 2.94 4.61
CA TYR A 110 13.01 1.78 4.02
C TYR A 110 14.45 2.13 3.57
N ARG A 111 14.63 3.25 2.87
CA ARG A 111 15.94 3.76 2.44
C ARG A 111 16.87 4.02 3.62
N VAL A 112 16.35 4.62 4.70
CA VAL A 112 17.12 4.86 5.93
C VAL A 112 17.53 3.55 6.59
N GLN A 113 16.67 2.56 6.65
CA GLN A 113 17.00 1.24 7.18
C GLN A 113 18.16 0.59 6.39
N ARG A 114 18.09 0.59 5.06
CA ARG A 114 19.18 0.08 4.20
C ARG A 114 20.46 0.90 4.33
N SER A 115 20.32 2.21 4.52
CA SER A 115 21.48 3.08 4.74
C SER A 115 22.29 2.73 6.00
N ARG A 116 21.63 2.29 7.07
CA ARG A 116 22.33 1.84 8.30
C ARG A 116 23.26 0.67 8.02
N GLU A 117 22.74 -0.36 7.33
CA GLU A 117 23.52 -1.56 6.97
C GLU A 117 24.76 -1.20 6.13
N LEU A 118 24.63 -0.26 5.19
CA LEU A 118 25.74 0.19 4.36
C LEU A 118 26.75 1.04 5.12
N LEU A 119 26.30 1.88 6.05
CA LEU A 119 27.18 2.66 6.92
C LEU A 119 27.99 1.77 7.87
N GLU A 120 27.39 0.73 8.42
CA GLU A 120 28.04 -0.27 9.29
C GLU A 120 29.11 -1.05 8.53
N ARG A 121 28.89 -1.29 7.21
CA ARG A 121 29.90 -1.87 6.31
C ARG A 121 31.03 -0.90 5.96
N GLY A 122 31.00 0.33 6.47
CA GLY A 122 32.07 1.32 6.31
C GLY A 122 31.98 2.19 5.05
N LEU A 123 30.91 2.12 4.26
CA LEU A 123 30.74 2.93 3.06
C LEU A 123 30.74 4.44 3.40
N SER A 124 31.17 5.26 2.45
CA SER A 124 31.12 6.71 2.59
C SER A 124 29.67 7.22 2.55
N VAL A 125 29.41 8.35 3.21
CA VAL A 125 28.06 8.97 3.24
C VAL A 125 27.53 9.26 1.85
N ASN A 126 28.41 9.70 0.93
CA ASN A 126 28.01 9.97 -0.46
C ASN A 126 27.64 8.69 -1.20
N ALA A 127 28.45 7.63 -1.09
CA ALA A 127 28.16 6.35 -1.70
C ALA A 127 26.85 5.72 -1.17
N VAL A 128 26.59 5.86 0.14
CA VAL A 128 25.34 5.38 0.72
C VAL A 128 24.14 6.17 0.19
N ALA A 129 24.24 7.50 0.08
CA ALA A 129 23.16 8.31 -0.46
C ALA A 129 22.79 7.88 -1.90
N GLU A 130 23.79 7.65 -2.74
CA GLU A 130 23.63 7.18 -4.11
C GLU A 130 23.02 5.79 -4.17
N GLN A 131 23.57 4.82 -3.45
CA GLN A 131 23.08 3.44 -3.44
C GLN A 131 21.70 3.26 -2.82
N THR A 132 21.25 4.21 -2.02
CA THR A 132 19.92 4.16 -1.40
C THR A 132 18.89 5.06 -2.07
N GLY A 133 19.20 5.61 -3.26
CA GLY A 133 18.25 6.32 -4.11
C GLY A 133 17.88 7.72 -3.63
N PHE A 134 18.73 8.36 -2.82
CA PHE A 134 18.54 9.77 -2.50
C PHE A 134 19.09 10.64 -3.64
N SER A 135 18.33 11.64 -4.04
CA SER A 135 18.70 12.59 -5.11
C SER A 135 19.93 13.44 -4.79
N SER A 136 20.30 13.56 -3.51
CA SER A 136 21.50 14.27 -3.07
C SER A 136 21.96 13.80 -1.68
N PRO A 137 23.27 13.87 -1.38
CA PRO A 137 23.79 13.60 -0.03
C PRO A 137 23.18 14.48 1.04
N GLN A 138 22.86 15.73 0.73
CA GLN A 138 22.24 16.68 1.66
C GLN A 138 20.82 16.24 2.04
N SER A 139 20.04 15.79 1.06
CA SER A 139 18.71 15.24 1.29
C SER A 139 18.78 13.98 2.18
N PHE A 140 19.73 13.08 1.89
CA PHE A 140 20.00 11.90 2.69
C PHE A 140 20.33 12.26 4.15
N ILE A 141 21.33 13.14 4.38
CA ILE A 141 21.75 13.55 5.73
C ILE A 141 20.58 14.09 6.54
N ARG A 142 19.74 14.94 5.91
CA ARG A 142 18.58 15.53 6.57
C ARG A 142 17.56 14.47 6.97
N VAL A 143 17.21 13.57 6.06
CA VAL A 143 16.22 12.51 6.31
C VAL A 143 16.73 11.50 7.33
N PHE A 144 18.00 11.09 7.21
CA PHE A 144 18.65 10.17 8.14
C PHE A 144 18.69 10.75 9.56
N LYS A 145 19.13 12.01 9.71
CA LYS A 145 19.16 12.69 11.03
C LYS A 145 17.77 12.81 11.65
N ALA A 146 16.75 13.13 10.85
CA ALA A 146 15.37 13.21 11.34
C ALA A 146 14.83 11.84 11.82
N SER A 147 15.25 10.75 11.18
CA SER A 147 14.78 9.39 11.50
C SER A 147 15.58 8.70 12.60
N VAL A 148 16.87 8.98 12.70
CA VAL A 148 17.83 8.26 13.58
C VAL A 148 18.28 9.12 14.78
N GLY A 149 18.11 10.44 14.69
CA GLY A 149 18.53 11.38 15.73
C GLY A 149 19.98 11.88 15.60
N CYS A 150 20.85 11.21 14.83
CA CYS A 150 22.23 11.60 14.58
C CYS A 150 22.56 11.63 13.08
N THR A 151 23.65 12.29 12.70
CA THR A 151 24.08 12.33 11.30
C THR A 151 24.64 10.97 10.85
N PRO A 152 24.59 10.62 9.54
CA PRO A 152 25.17 9.38 9.03
C PRO A 152 26.66 9.23 9.35
N GLY A 153 27.42 10.34 9.37
CA GLY A 153 28.83 10.36 9.75
C GLY A 153 29.06 10.04 11.23
N GLN A 154 28.21 10.54 12.11
CA GLN A 154 28.24 10.20 13.54
C GLN A 154 27.85 8.74 13.77
N TYR A 155 26.75 8.29 13.13
CA TYR A 155 26.29 6.91 13.19
C TYR A 155 27.38 5.92 12.79
N ARG A 156 28.09 6.18 11.68
CA ARG A 156 29.19 5.34 11.20
C ARG A 156 30.37 5.27 12.19
N LYS A 157 30.66 6.36 12.92
CA LYS A 157 31.74 6.38 13.91
C LYS A 157 31.40 5.60 15.19
N GLN A 158 30.12 5.56 15.55
CA GLN A 158 29.65 4.87 16.76
C GLN A 158 29.52 3.34 16.55
N ASN A 159 29.41 2.89 15.30
CA ASN A 159 29.20 1.48 14.95
C ASN A 159 30.41 0.88 14.19
N LYS A 160 31.58 1.47 14.33
CA LYS A 160 32.87 0.95 13.92
C LYS A 160 33.55 0.31 15.12
#